data_adf0b90c7be938b67938a6759523b4fa
#
_entry.id   adf0b90c7be938b67938a6759523b4fa
#
_cell.length_a   1.000
_cell.length_b   1.000
_cell.length_c   1.000
_cell.angle_alpha   90.00
_cell.angle_beta   90.00
_cell.angle_gamma   90.00
#
_symmetry.space_group_name_H-M   'P 1'
#
loop_
_entity.id
_entity.type
_entity.pdbx_description
1 polymer ?
#
loop_
_entity_poly.entity_id
_entity_poly.type
_entity_poly.pdbx_seq_one_letter_code
_entity_poly.pdbx_strand_id
1 'polypeptide(L)' 'MKIAILGYGNLGRGVECAVRENSDMELVAVFTRRNPKDVKIRTAGVPVVSVEEIEAWQGKVDVLILCG' A
#
# COMPACT_ATOMS: atom_id res chain seq x y z
N MET A 1 12.93 -4.67 -1.34
CA MET A 1 11.82 -5.30 -0.59
C MET A 1 10.50 -4.69 -1.03
N LYS A 2 9.58 -5.52 -1.45
CA LYS A 2 8.29 -5.07 -1.96
C LYS A 2 7.28 -4.97 -0.84
N ILE A 3 6.75 -3.77 -0.62
CA ILE A 3 5.88 -3.45 0.51
C ILE A 3 4.49 -3.13 -0.02
N ALA A 4 3.46 -3.63 0.66
CA ALA A 4 2.09 -3.20 0.46
C ALA A 4 1.53 -2.69 1.78
N ILE A 5 0.58 -1.78 1.70
CA ILE A 5 -0.09 -1.20 2.87
C ILE A 5 -1.56 -1.60 2.81
N LEU A 6 -2.10 -2.07 3.93
CA LEU A 6 -3.54 -2.31 4.07
C LEU A 6 -4.12 -1.26 5.00
N GLY A 7 -5.00 -0.44 4.46
CA GLY A 7 -5.59 0.67 5.19
C GLY A 7 -4.79 1.95 5.03
N TYR A 8 -5.43 3.00 4.51
CA TYR A 8 -4.75 4.25 4.22
C TYR A 8 -5.44 5.41 4.96
N GLY A 9 -4.99 5.65 6.16
CA GLY A 9 -5.36 6.81 6.97
C GLY A 9 -4.09 7.54 7.35
N ASN A 10 -4.09 8.18 8.52
CA ASN A 10 -2.91 8.92 8.98
C ASN A 10 -1.70 8.02 9.15
N LEU A 11 -1.89 6.82 9.70
CA LEU A 11 -0.81 5.86 9.88
C LEU A 11 -0.29 5.35 8.54
N GLY A 12 -1.19 5.05 7.61
CA GLY A 12 -0.81 4.59 6.29
C GLY A 12 0.01 5.63 5.52
N ARG A 13 -0.35 6.90 5.68
CA ARG A 13 0.43 7.99 5.07
C ARG A 13 1.83 8.07 5.62
N GLY A 14 1.98 7.87 6.93
CA GLY A 14 3.30 7.86 7.56
C GLY A 14 4.15 6.70 7.08
N VAL A 15 3.55 5.53 6.93
CA VAL A 15 4.24 4.36 6.40
C VAL A 15 4.64 4.57 4.95
N GLU A 16 3.76 5.13 4.14
CA GLU A 16 4.09 5.44 2.74
C GLU A 16 5.30 6.36 2.66
N CYS A 17 5.32 7.41 3.47
CA CYS A 17 6.44 8.34 3.51
C CYS A 17 7.74 7.64 3.89
N ALA A 18 7.70 6.79 4.92
CA ALA A 18 8.88 6.05 5.37
C ALA A 18 9.41 5.11 4.28
N VAL A 19 8.52 4.42 3.57
CA VAL A 19 8.90 3.53 2.49
C VAL A 19 9.57 4.31 1.37
N ARG A 20 9.03 5.48 1.01
CA ARG A 20 9.60 6.30 -0.05
C ARG A 20 11.01 6.80 0.27
N GLU A 21 11.31 7.01 1.54
CA GLU A 21 12.63 7.49 1.96
C GLU A 21 13.66 6.38 2.10
N ASN A 22 13.24 5.13 2.01
CA ASN A 22 14.14 4.00 2.18
C ASN A 22 14.38 3.33 0.83
N SER A 23 15.61 3.39 0.34
CA SER A 23 15.96 2.84 -0.98
C SER A 23 15.85 1.31 -1.06
N ASP A 24 15.84 0.63 0.09
CA ASP A 24 15.70 -0.83 0.12
C ASP A 24 14.24 -1.28 0.05
N MET A 25 13.30 -0.34 0.08
CA MET A 25 11.88 -0.62 0.09
C MET A 25 11.19 -0.03 -1.13
N GLU A 26 10.22 -0.77 -1.65
CA GLU A 26 9.43 -0.33 -2.80
C GLU A 26 7.96 -0.53 -2.48
N LEU A 27 7.17 0.55 -2.54
CA LEU A 27 5.73 0.43 -2.37
C LEU A 27 5.12 -0.07 -3.67
N VAL A 28 4.45 -1.22 -3.64
CA VAL A 28 3.90 -1.84 -4.84
C VAL A 28 2.38 -1.76 -4.90
N ALA A 29 1.69 -1.61 -3.76
CA ALA A 29 0.24 -1.49 -3.75
C ALA A 29 -0.24 -0.94 -2.42
N VAL A 30 -1.42 -0.32 -2.46
CA VAL A 30 -2.17 0.06 -1.26
C VAL A 30 -3.53 -0.60 -1.34
N PHE A 31 -3.88 -1.38 -0.32
CA PHE A 31 -5.18 -2.04 -0.25
C PHE A 31 -6.11 -1.24 0.65
N THR A 32 -7.37 -1.18 0.29
CA THR A 32 -8.37 -0.44 1.05
C THR A 32 -9.68 -1.20 1.13
N ARG A 33 -10.40 -1.02 2.24
CA ARG A 33 -11.76 -1.52 2.39
C ARG A 33 -12.78 -0.54 1.84
N ARG A 34 -12.34 0.71 1.58
CA ARG A 34 -13.18 1.73 0.95
C ARG A 34 -13.10 1.56 -0.57
N ASN A 35 -13.88 2.36 -1.28
CA ASN A 35 -13.76 2.40 -2.73
C ASN A 35 -12.36 2.90 -3.09
N PRO A 36 -11.57 2.14 -3.87
CA PRO A 36 -10.23 2.57 -4.25
C PRO A 36 -10.16 3.95 -4.90
N LYS A 37 -11.23 4.37 -5.57
CA LYS A 37 -11.29 5.68 -6.21
C LYS A 37 -11.34 6.83 -5.21
N ASP A 38 -11.74 6.55 -3.96
CA ASP A 38 -11.84 7.55 -2.91
C ASP A 38 -10.54 7.71 -2.14
N VAL A 39 -9.57 6.84 -2.37
CA VAL A 39 -8.29 6.86 -1.67
C VAL A 39 -7.23 7.44 -2.59
N LYS A 40 -6.61 8.54 -2.14
CA LYS A 40 -5.56 9.20 -2.90
C LYS A 40 -4.25 9.05 -2.15
N ILE A 41 -3.29 8.39 -2.78
CA ILE A 41 -1.95 8.24 -2.23
C ILE A 41 -0.99 9.20 -2.91
N ARG A 42 0.20 9.35 -2.33
CA ARG A 42 1.19 10.32 -2.82
C ARG A 42 2.20 9.74 -3.80
N THR A 43 2.29 8.40 -3.86
CA THR A 43 3.29 7.74 -4.70
C THR A 43 2.71 7.50 -6.08
N ALA A 44 3.27 8.15 -7.09
CA ALA A 44 2.81 7.98 -8.45
C ALA A 44 3.09 6.56 -8.95
N GLY A 45 2.17 6.03 -9.74
CA GLY A 45 2.35 4.72 -10.37
C GLY A 45 2.00 3.53 -9.48
N VAL A 46 1.63 3.76 -8.23
CA VAL A 46 1.25 2.69 -7.31
C VAL A 46 -0.27 2.53 -7.33
N PRO A 47 -0.77 1.31 -7.58
CA PRO A 47 -2.22 1.10 -7.61
C PRO A 47 -2.82 1.08 -6.22
N VAL A 48 -4.02 1.63 -6.10
CA VAL A 48 -4.87 1.45 -4.93
C VAL A 48 -5.91 0.40 -5.29
N VAL A 49 -5.97 -0.67 -4.52
CA VAL A 49 -6.72 -1.88 -4.85
C VAL A 49 -7.67 -2.23 -3.71
N SER A 50 -8.83 -2.78 -4.05
CA SER A 50 -9.74 -3.31 -3.03
C SER A 50 -9.08 -4.44 -2.26
N VAL A 51 -9.32 -4.49 -0.94
CA VAL A 51 -8.80 -5.58 -0.10
C VAL A 51 -9.28 -6.94 -0.57
N GLU A 52 -10.40 -7.01 -1.28
CA GLU A 52 -10.93 -8.26 -1.81
C GLU A 52 -10.01 -8.89 -2.84
N GLU A 53 -9.11 -8.13 -3.43
CA GLU A 53 -8.18 -8.61 -4.44
C GLU A 53 -6.80 -8.95 -3.87
N ILE A 54 -6.66 -8.95 -2.55
CA ILE A 54 -5.35 -9.13 -1.91
C ILE A 54 -4.71 -10.48 -2.28
N GLU A 55 -5.53 -11.52 -2.49
CA GLU A 55 -5.00 -12.83 -2.84
C GLU A 55 -4.30 -12.85 -4.20
N ALA A 56 -4.73 -11.99 -5.12
CA ALA A 56 -4.09 -11.89 -6.44
C ALA A 56 -2.66 -11.34 -6.35
N TRP A 57 -2.32 -10.75 -5.22
CA TRP A 57 -1.01 -10.15 -4.99
C TRP A 57 -0.05 -11.06 -4.23
N GLN A 58 -0.48 -12.27 -3.89
CA GLN A 58 0.41 -13.24 -3.24
C GLN A 58 1.63 -13.49 -4.14
N GLY A 59 2.80 -13.49 -3.53
CA GLY A 59 4.04 -13.67 -4.27
C GLY A 59 4.58 -12.39 -4.90
N LYS A 60 3.78 -11.31 -4.92
CA LYS A 60 4.20 -10.01 -5.45
C LYS A 60 4.59 -9.02 -4.37
N VAL A 61 4.37 -9.38 -3.11
CA VAL A 61 4.60 -8.52 -1.95
C VAL A 61 5.41 -9.30 -0.93
N ASP A 62 6.48 -8.68 -0.43
CA ASP A 62 7.31 -9.31 0.59
C ASP A 62 6.75 -9.05 2.00
N VAL A 63 6.24 -7.85 2.23
CA VAL A 63 5.70 -7.44 3.53
C VAL A 63 4.40 -6.67 3.33
N LEU A 64 3.39 -7.04 4.09
CA LEU A 64 2.12 -6.31 4.14
C LEU A 64 2.02 -5.62 5.50
N ILE A 65 1.89 -4.30 5.49
CA ILE A 65 1.79 -3.51 6.72
C ILE A 65 0.32 -3.16 6.96
N LEU A 66 -0.19 -3.57 8.10
CA LEU A 66 -1.59 -3.34 8.47
C LEU A 66 -1.69 -2.00 9.20
N CYS A 67 -2.38 -1.04 8.59
CA CYS A 67 -2.48 0.33 9.10
C CYS A 67 -3.91 0.75 9.43
N GLY A 68 -4.83 -0.11 9.25
CA GLY A 68 -6.20 0.27 9.43
C GLY A 68 -6.95 -0.65 10.30
#